data_0d774c6d9c52201ad5b730f7ff9c4f85
#
_entry.id   0d774c6d9c52201ad5b730f7ff9c4f85
#
_cell.length_a   1.000
_cell.length_b   1.000
_cell.length_c   1.000
_cell.angle_alpha   90.00
_cell.angle_beta   90.00
_cell.angle_gamma   90.00
#
_symmetry.space_group_name_H-M   'P 1'
#
loop_
_entity.id
_entity.type
_entity.pdbx_description
1 polymer ?
#
loop_
_entity_poly.entity_id
_entity_poly.type
_entity_poly.pdbx_seq_one_letter_code
_entity_poly.pdbx_strand_id
1 'polypeptide(L)'
;MRSRFDEQLALLNREMIEMGALCEEVIALASKALTEADPELAKKVGPLDAEIDQKERNIESLCLKLLLQQQPVARDLRQISAALKMITDMERIGDQAEDIAEIIQYLAGRSAENDDLLREMALSTIHMVTESVDAYVQRDTMLAETVIAEDDVVDNAFDEVKRRLIDKITAHPEDGAYALDLLMIAKYFERIGDHATNIAEWVIFSVTGVHKEG
;
A
#
# COMPACT_ATOMS: atom_id res chain seq x y z
N MET A 1 24.75 -26.26 2.66
CA MET A 1 23.29 -26.16 2.90
C MET A 1 22.88 -24.76 3.38
N ARG A 2 23.54 -24.20 4.41
CA ARG A 2 23.18 -22.87 4.93
C ARG A 2 23.38 -21.73 3.91
N SER A 3 24.48 -21.74 3.16
CA SER A 3 24.78 -20.75 2.09
C SER A 3 23.63 -20.63 1.05
N ARG A 4 23.06 -21.77 0.62
CA ARG A 4 21.95 -21.78 -0.33
C ARG A 4 20.64 -21.22 0.28
N PHE A 5 20.43 -21.43 1.57
CA PHE A 5 19.29 -20.85 2.29
C PHE A 5 19.44 -19.34 2.42
N ASP A 6 20.63 -18.87 2.78
CA ASP A 6 20.93 -17.43 2.90
C ASP A 6 20.77 -16.73 1.53
N GLU A 7 21.17 -17.37 0.42
CA GLU A 7 20.93 -16.88 -0.95
C GLU A 7 19.44 -16.76 -1.27
N GLN A 8 18.62 -17.71 -0.83
CA GLN A 8 17.17 -17.69 -1.05
C GLN A 8 16.47 -16.63 -0.18
N LEU A 9 16.94 -16.39 1.06
CA LEU A 9 16.45 -15.28 1.89
C LEU A 9 16.82 -13.93 1.28
N ALA A 10 18.03 -13.81 0.73
CA ALA A 10 18.44 -12.60 0.01
C ALA A 10 17.58 -12.38 -1.25
N LEU A 11 17.18 -13.44 -1.94
CA LEU A 11 16.24 -13.37 -3.04
C LEU A 11 14.88 -12.89 -2.55
N LEU A 12 14.35 -13.47 -1.46
CA LEU A 12 13.08 -13.05 -0.88
C LEU A 12 13.07 -11.54 -0.58
N ASN A 13 14.13 -11.03 0.05
CA ASN A 13 14.24 -9.59 0.33
C ASN A 13 14.21 -8.73 -0.94
N ARG A 14 14.90 -9.16 -2.01
CA ARG A 14 14.85 -8.43 -3.30
C ARG A 14 13.46 -8.44 -3.91
N GLU A 15 12.79 -9.58 -3.93
CA GLU A 15 11.42 -9.68 -4.46
C GLU A 15 10.43 -8.80 -3.66
N MET A 16 10.61 -8.70 -2.33
CA MET A 16 9.82 -7.80 -1.48
C MET A 16 10.07 -6.33 -1.82
N ILE A 17 11.33 -5.92 -2.04
CA ILE A 17 11.67 -4.56 -2.48
C ILE A 17 11.05 -4.26 -3.85
N GLU A 18 11.15 -5.18 -4.80
CA GLU A 18 10.59 -5.00 -6.13
C GLU A 18 9.06 -4.89 -6.10
N MET A 19 8.39 -5.68 -5.25
CA MET A 19 6.94 -5.57 -5.05
C MET A 19 6.57 -4.23 -4.39
N GLY A 20 7.35 -3.76 -3.41
CA GLY A 20 7.18 -2.43 -2.81
C GLY A 20 7.27 -1.31 -3.83
N ALA A 21 8.27 -1.35 -4.71
CA ALA A 21 8.43 -0.37 -5.77
C ALA A 21 7.24 -0.35 -6.74
N LEU A 22 6.63 -1.50 -7.05
CA LEU A 22 5.40 -1.56 -7.84
C LEU A 22 4.21 -0.93 -7.09
N CYS A 23 4.08 -1.16 -5.78
CA CYS A 23 3.06 -0.51 -4.96
C CYS A 23 3.23 1.02 -4.97
N GLU A 24 4.46 1.54 -4.82
CA GLU A 24 4.73 2.97 -4.92
C GLU A 24 4.34 3.53 -6.31
N GLU A 25 4.71 2.83 -7.38
CA GLU A 25 4.44 3.25 -8.74
C GLU A 25 2.94 3.29 -9.03
N VAL A 26 2.18 2.28 -8.60
CA VAL A 26 0.74 2.21 -8.85
C VAL A 26 -0.02 3.30 -8.09
N ILE A 27 0.35 3.61 -6.84
CA ILE A 27 -0.24 4.71 -6.05
C ILE A 27 0.08 6.05 -6.73
N ALA A 28 1.35 6.28 -7.10
CA ALA A 28 1.79 7.51 -7.75
C ALA A 28 1.08 7.74 -9.09
N LEU A 29 0.87 6.66 -9.86
CA LEU A 29 0.18 6.73 -11.15
C LEU A 29 -1.31 7.05 -10.97
N ALA A 30 -2.00 6.41 -10.01
CA ALA A 30 -3.40 6.70 -9.68
C ALA A 30 -3.57 8.15 -9.20
N SER A 31 -2.69 8.62 -8.31
CA SER A 31 -2.69 10.01 -7.82
C SER A 31 -2.45 11.01 -8.95
N LYS A 32 -1.52 10.72 -9.86
CA LYS A 32 -1.25 11.55 -11.03
C LYS A 32 -2.44 11.62 -11.97
N ALA A 33 -3.05 10.48 -12.28
CA ALA A 33 -4.24 10.40 -13.13
C ALA A 33 -5.41 11.21 -12.55
N LEU A 34 -5.58 11.17 -11.23
CA LEU A 34 -6.58 11.98 -10.51
C LEU A 34 -6.29 13.49 -10.64
N THR A 35 -5.07 13.91 -10.41
CA THR A 35 -4.66 15.32 -10.44
C THR A 35 -4.78 15.91 -11.85
N GLU A 36 -4.35 15.16 -12.88
CA GLU A 36 -4.39 15.59 -14.27
C GLU A 36 -5.75 15.36 -14.93
N ALA A 37 -6.71 14.72 -14.24
CA ALA A 37 -8.00 14.26 -14.79
C ALA A 37 -7.82 13.46 -16.09
N ASP A 38 -6.81 12.59 -16.12
CA ASP A 38 -6.41 11.84 -17.31
C ASP A 38 -6.86 10.36 -17.24
N PRO A 39 -7.99 10.00 -17.90
CA PRO A 39 -8.46 8.62 -17.94
C PRO A 39 -7.52 7.66 -18.65
N GLU A 40 -6.65 8.15 -19.55
CA GLU A 40 -5.67 7.30 -20.24
C GLU A 40 -4.49 6.93 -19.33
N LEU A 41 -4.15 7.81 -18.38
CA LEU A 41 -3.23 7.45 -17.29
C LEU A 41 -3.88 6.45 -16.33
N ALA A 42 -5.14 6.65 -15.97
CA ALA A 42 -5.87 5.74 -15.10
C ALA A 42 -5.90 4.30 -15.65
N LYS A 43 -6.06 4.11 -16.95
CA LYS A 43 -6.04 2.79 -17.61
C LYS A 43 -4.71 2.04 -17.48
N LYS A 44 -3.62 2.74 -17.16
CA LYS A 44 -2.29 2.10 -16.97
C LYS A 44 -2.11 1.51 -15.58
N VAL A 45 -3.00 1.80 -14.66
CA VAL A 45 -2.96 1.28 -13.28
C VAL A 45 -3.22 -0.22 -13.27
N GLY A 46 -4.26 -0.72 -13.94
CA GLY A 46 -4.59 -2.14 -13.98
C GLY A 46 -3.45 -3.06 -14.45
N PRO A 47 -2.70 -2.73 -15.51
CA PRO A 47 -1.49 -3.49 -15.87
C PRO A 47 -0.43 -3.57 -14.76
N LEU A 48 -0.22 -2.49 -13.97
CA LEU A 48 0.70 -2.50 -12.83
C LEU A 48 0.17 -3.34 -11.68
N ASP A 49 -1.13 -3.26 -11.40
CA ASP A 49 -1.79 -4.11 -10.43
C ASP A 49 -1.62 -5.60 -10.78
N ALA A 50 -1.83 -5.99 -12.03
CA ALA A 50 -1.58 -7.35 -12.51
C ALA A 50 -0.11 -7.80 -12.33
N GLU A 51 0.87 -6.87 -12.35
CA GLU A 51 2.27 -7.18 -12.03
C GLU A 51 2.47 -7.41 -10.52
N ILE A 52 1.80 -6.64 -9.66
CA ILE A 52 1.79 -6.83 -8.20
C ILE A 52 1.24 -8.22 -7.86
N ASP A 53 0.11 -8.58 -8.43
CA ASP A 53 -0.50 -9.91 -8.34
C ASP A 53 0.46 -11.04 -8.72
N GLN A 54 1.18 -10.87 -9.83
CA GLN A 54 2.15 -11.88 -10.25
C GLN A 54 3.33 -11.96 -9.28
N LYS A 55 3.76 -10.82 -8.72
CA LYS A 55 4.80 -10.78 -7.70
C LYS A 55 4.35 -11.49 -6.42
N GLU A 56 3.11 -11.25 -5.96
CA GLU A 56 2.54 -11.98 -4.81
C GLU A 56 2.68 -13.48 -4.98
N ARG A 57 2.18 -14.03 -6.09
CA ARG A 57 2.25 -15.47 -6.41
C ARG A 57 3.68 -16.02 -6.45
N ASN A 58 4.61 -15.23 -6.98
CA ASN A 58 6.02 -15.61 -7.08
C ASN A 58 6.68 -15.67 -5.69
N ILE A 59 6.43 -14.65 -4.85
CA ILE A 59 6.97 -14.57 -3.49
C ILE A 59 6.35 -15.65 -2.61
N GLU A 60 5.04 -15.89 -2.71
CA GLU A 60 4.36 -16.98 -2.01
C GLU A 60 5.03 -18.33 -2.33
N SER A 61 5.23 -18.61 -3.62
CA SER A 61 5.90 -19.84 -4.08
C SER A 61 7.33 -19.97 -3.53
N LEU A 62 8.08 -18.86 -3.48
CA LEU A 62 9.43 -18.81 -2.90
C LEU A 62 9.38 -19.08 -1.39
N CYS A 63 8.47 -18.47 -0.65
CA CYS A 63 8.27 -18.68 0.78
C CYS A 63 7.95 -20.14 1.09
N LEU A 64 7.00 -20.74 0.37
CA LEU A 64 6.63 -22.15 0.53
C LEU A 64 7.84 -23.08 0.25
N LYS A 65 8.63 -22.78 -0.76
CA LYS A 65 9.85 -23.53 -1.06
C LYS A 65 10.90 -23.43 0.05
N LEU A 66 11.08 -22.25 0.65
CA LEU A 66 11.96 -22.03 1.80
C LEU A 66 11.51 -22.84 3.01
N LEU A 67 10.19 -22.86 3.30
CA LEU A 67 9.61 -23.62 4.41
C LEU A 67 9.81 -25.13 4.24
N LEU A 68 9.59 -25.66 3.03
CA LEU A 68 9.59 -27.09 2.75
C LEU A 68 11.00 -27.68 2.64
N GLN A 69 11.95 -26.93 2.10
CA GLN A 69 13.25 -27.50 1.70
C GLN A 69 14.37 -27.35 2.73
N GLN A 70 14.26 -26.42 3.69
CA GLN A 70 15.43 -25.96 4.43
C GLN A 70 15.34 -26.07 5.95
N GLN A 71 14.23 -26.52 6.52
CA GLN A 71 14.01 -26.56 7.97
C GLN A 71 14.48 -25.27 8.66
N PRO A 72 13.84 -24.12 8.40
CA PRO A 72 14.25 -22.82 8.91
C PRO A 72 14.26 -22.81 10.44
N VAL A 73 15.25 -22.13 11.04
CA VAL A 73 15.25 -21.89 12.49
C VAL A 73 14.18 -20.86 12.86
N ALA A 74 13.80 -20.77 14.12
CA ALA A 74 12.68 -19.96 14.58
C ALA A 74 12.70 -18.50 14.05
N ARG A 75 13.87 -17.87 13.96
CA ARG A 75 14.04 -16.52 13.41
C ARG A 75 13.68 -16.45 11.93
N ASP A 76 14.19 -17.39 11.14
CA ASP A 76 13.99 -17.43 9.69
C ASP A 76 12.53 -17.79 9.38
N LEU A 77 11.93 -18.65 10.17
CA LEU A 77 10.52 -19.02 10.08
C LEU A 77 9.62 -17.77 10.28
N ARG A 78 9.90 -16.93 11.28
CA ARG A 78 9.14 -15.70 11.50
C ARG A 78 9.28 -14.71 10.34
N GLN A 79 10.48 -14.55 9.78
CA GLN A 79 10.72 -13.68 8.63
C GLN A 79 9.91 -14.14 7.40
N ILE A 80 9.94 -15.44 7.09
CA ILE A 80 9.17 -16.00 5.97
C ILE A 80 7.66 -15.88 6.23
N SER A 81 7.20 -16.14 7.45
CA SER A 81 5.78 -16.01 7.81
C SER A 81 5.29 -14.56 7.71
N ALA A 82 6.11 -13.60 8.13
CA ALA A 82 5.79 -12.19 7.97
C ALA A 82 5.69 -11.81 6.48
N ALA A 83 6.66 -12.23 5.65
CA ALA A 83 6.61 -11.98 4.21
C ALA A 83 5.33 -12.49 3.57
N LEU A 84 4.87 -13.71 3.92
CA LEU A 84 3.61 -14.28 3.43
C LEU A 84 2.38 -13.45 3.78
N LYS A 85 2.40 -12.72 4.89
CA LYS A 85 1.33 -11.81 5.29
C LYS A 85 1.44 -10.46 4.60
N MET A 86 2.65 -9.92 4.57
CA MET A 86 2.92 -8.62 3.94
C MET A 86 2.55 -8.61 2.46
N ILE A 87 2.83 -9.67 1.69
CA ILE A 87 2.51 -9.69 0.25
C ILE A 87 1.00 -9.62 0.01
N THR A 88 0.17 -10.14 0.90
CA THR A 88 -1.29 -10.00 0.81
C THR A 88 -1.72 -8.56 1.04
N ASP A 89 -1.13 -7.85 2.01
CA ASP A 89 -1.39 -6.42 2.20
C ASP A 89 -0.87 -5.59 1.01
N MET A 90 0.26 -5.96 0.42
CA MET A 90 0.81 -5.30 -0.77
C MET A 90 -0.07 -5.52 -2.02
N GLU A 91 -0.65 -6.69 -2.21
CA GLU A 91 -1.65 -6.96 -3.25
C GLU A 91 -2.88 -6.08 -3.04
N ARG A 92 -3.40 -6.00 -1.81
CA ARG A 92 -4.51 -5.09 -1.48
C ARG A 92 -4.21 -3.62 -1.77
N ILE A 93 -2.98 -3.18 -1.62
CA ILE A 93 -2.57 -1.82 -2.00
C ILE A 93 -2.74 -1.63 -3.52
N GLY A 94 -2.37 -2.60 -4.33
CA GLY A 94 -2.61 -2.60 -5.78
C GLY A 94 -4.10 -2.50 -6.11
N ASP A 95 -4.92 -3.40 -5.55
CA ASP A 95 -6.39 -3.39 -5.68
C ASP A 95 -6.98 -2.01 -5.38
N GLN A 96 -6.58 -1.36 -4.26
CA GLN A 96 -7.11 -0.05 -3.88
C GLN A 96 -6.69 1.05 -4.87
N ALA A 97 -5.49 0.98 -5.44
CA ALA A 97 -5.05 1.92 -6.47
C ALA A 97 -5.82 1.71 -7.79
N GLU A 98 -6.15 0.47 -8.15
CA GLU A 98 -7.02 0.17 -9.30
C GLU A 98 -8.43 0.69 -9.08
N ASP A 99 -9.02 0.50 -7.89
CA ASP A 99 -10.33 1.06 -7.51
C ASP A 99 -10.36 2.60 -7.66
N ILE A 100 -9.29 3.30 -7.26
CA ILE A 100 -9.14 4.75 -7.48
C ILE A 100 -9.16 5.05 -8.98
N ALA A 101 -8.39 4.30 -9.77
CA ALA A 101 -8.30 4.51 -11.22
C ALA A 101 -9.62 4.25 -11.94
N GLU A 102 -10.42 3.29 -11.48
CA GLU A 102 -11.76 3.05 -12.00
C GLU A 102 -12.68 4.26 -11.77
N ILE A 103 -12.67 4.85 -10.57
CA ILE A 103 -13.50 6.02 -10.25
C ILE A 103 -13.11 7.22 -11.11
N ILE A 104 -11.82 7.44 -11.37
CA ILE A 104 -11.33 8.56 -12.19
C ILE A 104 -12.02 8.60 -13.56
N GLN A 105 -12.35 7.45 -14.14
CA GLN A 105 -13.04 7.37 -15.44
C GLN A 105 -14.45 7.97 -15.40
N TYR A 106 -15.09 8.06 -14.23
CA TYR A 106 -16.43 8.64 -14.04
C TYR A 106 -16.40 10.12 -13.65
N LEU A 107 -15.25 10.68 -13.32
CA LEU A 107 -15.13 12.10 -12.94
C LEU A 107 -15.37 13.08 -14.11
N ALA A 108 -15.65 12.57 -15.32
CA ALA A 108 -16.01 13.36 -16.50
C ALA A 108 -15.00 14.49 -16.83
N GLY A 109 -13.70 14.23 -16.63
CA GLY A 109 -12.64 15.20 -16.87
C GLY A 109 -12.53 16.32 -15.83
N ARG A 110 -13.21 16.20 -14.70
CA ARG A 110 -13.03 17.10 -13.56
C ARG A 110 -11.79 16.66 -12.78
N SER A 111 -10.80 17.54 -12.68
CA SER A 111 -9.60 17.27 -11.91
C SER A 111 -9.80 17.56 -10.43
N ALA A 112 -9.04 16.86 -9.60
CA ALA A 112 -8.88 17.18 -8.18
C ALA A 112 -7.72 18.17 -7.95
N GLU A 113 -7.39 19.02 -8.95
CA GLU A 113 -6.24 19.94 -8.93
C GLU A 113 -6.15 20.82 -7.67
N ASN A 114 -7.30 21.14 -7.07
CA ASN A 114 -7.37 22.00 -5.89
C ASN A 114 -7.58 21.19 -4.59
N ASP A 115 -7.42 19.87 -4.63
CA ASP A 115 -7.56 19.03 -3.44
C ASP A 115 -6.18 18.60 -2.94
N ASP A 116 -5.48 19.55 -2.29
CA ASP A 116 -4.17 19.31 -1.69
C ASP A 116 -4.19 18.13 -0.71
N LEU A 117 -5.33 17.86 -0.05
CA LEU A 117 -5.47 16.77 0.90
C LEU A 117 -5.40 15.39 0.25
N LEU A 118 -6.06 15.18 -0.89
CA LEU A 118 -5.96 13.90 -1.62
C LEU A 118 -4.52 13.63 -2.09
N ARG A 119 -3.84 14.68 -2.51
CA ARG A 119 -2.42 14.59 -2.86
C ARG A 119 -1.54 14.30 -1.63
N GLU A 120 -1.81 14.93 -0.50
CA GLU A 120 -1.13 14.68 0.77
C GLU A 120 -1.32 13.21 1.19
N MET A 121 -2.56 12.70 1.17
CA MET A 121 -2.86 11.30 1.46
C MET A 121 -2.07 10.36 0.56
N ALA A 122 -2.02 10.60 -0.75
CA ALA A 122 -1.25 9.78 -1.69
C ALA A 122 0.25 9.78 -1.37
N LEU A 123 0.83 10.94 -1.05
CA LEU A 123 2.25 11.05 -0.70
C LEU A 123 2.57 10.36 0.62
N SER A 124 1.72 10.52 1.65
CA SER A 124 1.88 9.84 2.93
C SER A 124 1.78 8.33 2.77
N THR A 125 0.81 7.83 2.01
CA THR A 125 0.68 6.38 1.78
C THR A 125 1.86 5.79 1.01
N ILE A 126 2.40 6.49 0.00
CA ILE A 126 3.63 6.09 -0.68
C ILE A 126 4.79 5.99 0.33
N HIS A 127 4.96 7.00 1.17
CA HIS A 127 6.01 7.03 2.19
C HIS A 127 5.86 5.85 3.17
N MET A 128 4.67 5.62 3.69
CA MET A 128 4.37 4.51 4.61
C MET A 128 4.69 3.15 3.97
N VAL A 129 4.32 2.92 2.71
CA VAL A 129 4.62 1.68 1.99
C VAL A 129 6.13 1.49 1.84
N THR A 130 6.85 2.52 1.39
CA THR A 130 8.31 2.48 1.22
C THR A 130 8.99 2.15 2.54
N GLU A 131 8.69 2.88 3.60
CA GLU A 131 9.33 2.68 4.91
C GLU A 131 8.96 1.34 5.55
N SER A 132 7.74 0.83 5.34
CA SER A 132 7.36 -0.49 5.86
C SER A 132 8.17 -1.62 5.21
N VAL A 133 8.44 -1.55 3.90
CA VAL A 133 9.29 -2.52 3.19
C VAL A 133 10.75 -2.38 3.61
N ASP A 134 11.24 -1.15 3.75
CA ASP A 134 12.59 -0.88 4.24
C ASP A 134 12.79 -1.40 5.66
N ALA A 135 11.83 -1.17 6.54
CA ALA A 135 11.83 -1.70 7.90
C ALA A 135 11.91 -3.23 7.93
N TYR A 136 11.22 -3.93 7.01
CA TYR A 136 11.32 -5.37 6.87
C TYR A 136 12.73 -5.82 6.47
N VAL A 137 13.30 -5.21 5.44
CA VAL A 137 14.62 -5.58 4.90
C VAL A 137 15.72 -5.30 5.91
N GLN A 138 15.66 -4.16 6.59
CA GLN A 138 16.61 -3.73 7.61
C GLN A 138 16.37 -4.37 8.97
N ARG A 139 15.19 -4.97 9.18
CA ARG A 139 14.70 -5.50 10.45
C ARG A 139 14.64 -4.42 11.54
N ASP A 140 14.23 -3.24 11.14
CA ASP A 140 14.15 -2.05 11.98
C ASP A 140 12.75 -1.87 12.54
N THR A 141 12.58 -2.22 13.83
CA THR A 141 11.28 -2.07 14.53
C THR A 141 10.95 -0.61 14.83
N MET A 142 11.96 0.26 14.97
CA MET A 142 11.69 1.69 15.22
C MET A 142 11.14 2.36 13.96
N LEU A 143 11.68 2.01 12.78
CA LEU A 143 11.14 2.48 11.52
C LEU A 143 9.71 1.98 11.32
N ALA A 144 9.43 0.71 11.62
CA ALA A 144 8.07 0.16 11.58
C ALA A 144 7.10 0.88 12.53
N GLU A 145 7.54 1.24 13.75
CA GLU A 145 6.74 2.03 14.69
C GLU A 145 6.46 3.45 14.16
N THR A 146 7.39 4.04 13.42
CA THR A 146 7.20 5.35 12.78
C THR A 146 6.10 5.27 11.72
N VAL A 147 6.10 4.22 10.88
CA VAL A 147 5.04 3.98 9.89
C VAL A 147 3.66 3.87 10.54
N ILE A 148 3.56 3.10 11.63
CA ILE A 148 2.29 2.95 12.37
C ILE A 148 1.80 4.31 12.92
N ALA A 149 2.72 5.16 13.39
CA ALA A 149 2.36 6.48 13.90
C ALA A 149 1.97 7.47 12.78
N GLU A 150 2.45 7.26 11.56
CA GLU A 150 2.12 8.11 10.39
C GLU A 150 0.68 7.88 9.90
N ASP A 151 0.06 6.75 10.21
CA ASP A 151 -1.32 6.44 9.87
C ASP A 151 -2.29 7.51 10.38
N ASP A 152 -2.06 8.06 11.55
CA ASP A 152 -2.83 9.18 12.11
C ASP A 152 -2.87 10.40 11.16
N VAL A 153 -1.84 10.62 10.34
CA VAL A 153 -1.80 11.73 9.36
C VAL A 153 -2.78 11.47 8.23
N VAL A 154 -2.82 10.23 7.72
CA VAL A 154 -3.74 9.82 6.65
C VAL A 154 -5.18 9.87 7.14
N ASP A 155 -5.45 9.36 8.34
CA ASP A 155 -6.77 9.37 8.97
C ASP A 155 -7.31 10.79 9.19
N ASN A 156 -6.48 11.68 9.71
CA ASN A 156 -6.85 13.09 9.90
C ASN A 156 -7.11 13.80 8.56
N ALA A 157 -6.33 13.50 7.53
CA ALA A 157 -6.55 14.03 6.19
C ALA A 157 -7.86 13.52 5.59
N PHE A 158 -8.20 12.22 5.77
CA PHE A 158 -9.48 11.66 5.36
C PHE A 158 -10.67 12.37 6.02
N ASP A 159 -10.61 12.57 7.33
CA ASP A 159 -11.69 13.27 8.05
C ASP A 159 -11.85 14.73 7.59
N GLU A 160 -10.77 15.41 7.26
CA GLU A 160 -10.81 16.77 6.72
C GLU A 160 -11.38 16.79 5.28
N VAL A 161 -10.99 15.84 4.41
CA VAL A 161 -11.61 15.67 3.07
C VAL A 161 -13.11 15.50 3.21
N LYS A 162 -13.56 14.59 4.06
CA LYS A 162 -14.96 14.32 4.32
C LYS A 162 -15.72 15.58 4.75
N ARG A 163 -15.14 16.38 5.67
CA ARG A 163 -15.72 17.63 6.12
C ARG A 163 -15.87 18.64 4.98
N ARG A 164 -14.82 18.84 4.18
CA ARG A 164 -14.85 19.76 3.03
C ARG A 164 -15.87 19.34 1.97
N LEU A 165 -16.01 18.04 1.73
CA LEU A 165 -16.98 17.53 0.76
C LEU A 165 -18.42 17.71 1.24
N ILE A 166 -18.71 17.58 2.55
CA ILE A 166 -20.01 17.89 3.14
C ILE A 166 -20.35 19.37 2.94
N ASP A 167 -19.41 20.28 3.22
CA ASP A 167 -19.58 21.72 3.03
C ASP A 167 -19.85 22.05 1.55
N LYS A 168 -19.11 21.39 0.64
CA LYS A 168 -19.26 21.53 -0.81
C LYS A 168 -20.65 21.10 -1.28
N ILE A 169 -21.13 19.92 -0.86
CA ILE A 169 -22.48 19.44 -1.22
C ILE A 169 -23.56 20.38 -0.66
N THR A 170 -23.34 20.92 0.53
CA THR A 170 -24.29 21.86 1.15
C THR A 170 -24.40 23.17 0.35
N ALA A 171 -23.25 23.66 -0.15
CA ALA A 171 -23.24 24.89 -0.96
C ALA A 171 -23.65 24.65 -2.41
N HIS A 172 -23.35 23.49 -2.97
CA HIS A 172 -23.55 23.09 -4.35
C HIS A 172 -24.12 21.67 -4.44
N PRO A 173 -25.43 21.46 -4.21
CA PRO A 173 -26.03 20.10 -4.23
C PRO A 173 -25.89 19.39 -5.57
N GLU A 174 -25.72 20.13 -6.67
CA GLU A 174 -25.43 19.57 -8.01
C GLU A 174 -24.09 18.84 -8.10
N ASP A 175 -23.15 19.14 -7.22
CA ASP A 175 -21.83 18.48 -7.15
C ASP A 175 -21.85 17.18 -6.31
N GLY A 176 -23.02 16.77 -5.82
CA GLY A 176 -23.12 15.64 -4.89
C GLY A 176 -22.49 14.35 -5.40
N ALA A 177 -22.72 13.96 -6.66
CA ALA A 177 -22.13 12.75 -7.24
C ALA A 177 -20.59 12.83 -7.28
N TYR A 178 -20.06 13.93 -7.78
CA TYR A 178 -18.62 14.16 -7.83
C TYR A 178 -17.97 14.16 -6.44
N ALA A 179 -18.64 14.76 -5.45
CA ALA A 179 -18.12 14.78 -4.09
C ALA A 179 -18.10 13.37 -3.45
N LEU A 180 -19.08 12.52 -3.77
CA LEU A 180 -19.09 11.13 -3.32
C LEU A 180 -17.98 10.32 -3.98
N ASP A 181 -17.71 10.53 -5.26
CA ASP A 181 -16.59 9.88 -5.95
C ASP A 181 -15.24 10.27 -5.32
N LEU A 182 -15.03 11.56 -5.00
CA LEU A 182 -13.83 12.00 -4.28
C LEU A 182 -13.74 11.42 -2.86
N LEU A 183 -14.86 11.28 -2.16
CA LEU A 183 -14.89 10.64 -0.84
C LEU A 183 -14.46 9.17 -0.92
N MET A 184 -14.89 8.45 -1.95
CA MET A 184 -14.48 7.07 -2.18
C MET A 184 -12.98 6.97 -2.48
N ILE A 185 -12.46 7.87 -3.31
CA ILE A 185 -11.00 7.94 -3.59
C ILE A 185 -10.23 8.19 -2.29
N ALA A 186 -10.66 9.14 -1.46
CA ALA A 186 -10.04 9.38 -0.15
C ALA A 186 -10.08 8.13 0.74
N LYS A 187 -11.20 7.40 0.73
CA LYS A 187 -11.31 6.15 1.51
C LYS A 187 -10.36 5.06 1.01
N TYR A 188 -10.10 4.98 -0.29
CA TYR A 188 -9.12 4.04 -0.81
C TYR A 188 -7.69 4.42 -0.43
N PHE A 189 -7.32 5.70 -0.40
CA PHE A 189 -6.03 6.12 0.14
C PHE A 189 -5.89 5.79 1.63
N GLU A 190 -6.92 6.03 2.43
CA GLU A 190 -6.91 5.66 3.85
C GLU A 190 -6.71 4.14 4.02
N ARG A 191 -7.38 3.30 3.22
CA ARG A 191 -7.18 1.85 3.25
C ARG A 191 -5.77 1.42 2.82
N ILE A 192 -5.13 2.15 1.91
CA ILE A 192 -3.72 1.91 1.58
C ILE A 192 -2.84 2.19 2.82
N GLY A 193 -3.12 3.23 3.60
CA GLY A 193 -2.47 3.51 4.88
C GLY A 193 -2.65 2.37 5.87
N ASP A 194 -3.88 1.89 6.06
CA ASP A 194 -4.19 0.72 6.89
C ASP A 194 -3.34 -0.50 6.50
N HIS A 195 -3.22 -0.80 5.21
CA HIS A 195 -2.41 -1.92 4.74
C HIS A 195 -0.92 -1.72 4.98
N ALA A 196 -0.39 -0.50 4.82
CA ALA A 196 0.99 -0.19 5.15
C ALA A 196 1.27 -0.35 6.66
N THR A 197 0.33 0.04 7.51
CA THR A 197 0.36 -0.19 8.95
C THR A 197 0.40 -1.68 9.28
N ASN A 198 -0.44 -2.50 8.63
CA ASN A 198 -0.40 -3.96 8.78
C ASN A 198 0.97 -4.53 8.41
N ILE A 199 1.57 -4.08 7.30
CA ILE A 199 2.92 -4.47 6.89
C ILE A 199 3.93 -4.17 8.00
N ALA A 200 3.90 -2.95 8.56
CA ALA A 200 4.79 -2.53 9.65
C ALA A 200 4.62 -3.39 10.91
N GLU A 201 3.39 -3.75 11.27
CA GLU A 201 3.11 -4.67 12.39
C GLU A 201 3.71 -6.06 12.16
N TRP A 202 3.62 -6.59 10.93
CA TRP A 202 4.27 -7.86 10.56
C TRP A 202 5.79 -7.77 10.62
N VAL A 203 6.38 -6.61 10.33
CA VAL A 203 7.82 -6.37 10.53
C VAL A 203 8.18 -6.50 12.01
N ILE A 204 7.45 -5.83 12.90
CA ILE A 204 7.67 -5.92 14.35
C ILE A 204 7.59 -7.38 14.81
N PHE A 205 6.54 -8.11 14.38
CA PHE A 205 6.41 -9.53 14.67
C PHE A 205 7.62 -10.35 14.17
N SER A 206 8.10 -10.10 12.97
CA SER A 206 9.23 -10.85 12.39
C SER A 206 10.50 -10.74 13.23
N VAL A 207 10.69 -9.60 13.89
CA VAL A 207 11.88 -9.30 14.71
C VAL A 207 11.67 -9.77 16.15
N THR A 208 10.57 -9.41 16.77
CA THR A 208 10.34 -9.61 18.21
C THR A 208 9.67 -10.94 18.54
N GLY A 209 8.89 -11.49 17.59
CA GLY A 209 8.03 -12.67 17.81
C GLY A 209 6.72 -12.34 18.53
N VAL A 210 6.45 -11.08 18.78
CA VAL A 210 5.20 -10.61 19.42
C VAL A 210 4.35 -9.90 18.36
N HIS A 211 3.13 -10.39 18.14
CA HIS A 211 2.14 -9.67 17.33
C HIS A 211 1.43 -8.67 18.24
N LYS A 212 1.31 -7.41 17.81
CA LYS A 212 0.42 -6.47 18.48
C LYS A 212 -1.02 -7.00 18.27
N GLU A 213 -1.69 -7.37 19.35
CA GLU A 213 -3.14 -7.55 19.29
C GLU A 213 -3.76 -6.16 19.14
N GLY A 214 -4.54 -5.98 18.05
CA GLY A 214 -5.27 -4.75 17.78
C GLY A 214 -6.39 -4.48 18.78
#